data_f98d7a6ef1f34b137e1c475a741e7d9b
#
_entry.id   f98d7a6ef1f34b137e1c475a741e7d9b
#
_cell.length_a   1.000
_cell.length_b   1.000
_cell.length_c   1.000
_cell.angle_alpha   90.00
_cell.angle_beta   90.00
_cell.angle_gamma   90.00
#
_symmetry.space_group_name_H-M   'P 1'
#
loop_
_entity.id
_entity.type
_entity.pdbx_description
1 polymer ?
#
loop_
_entity_poly.entity_id
_entity_poly.type
_entity_poly.pdbx_seq_one_letter_code
_entity_poly.pdbx_strand_id
1 'polypeptide(L)'
;MDNGASSYLRFLNGEEKGFVEIVTEYRDGLVLFMSNITGDIHMAEEIADETFLKLYMNKPDFKPKYTFKTWLYTIGRNIARDIIRKQKKMIFSSLDDYYYISDNVDIESDYIKSEDSQRLHKAMKNLKKEYSQVLYLLYFENFAVADAAKIMGKNKKQTSNLVFRAKNALKAELEKEGYE
;
A
#
# COMPACT_ATOMS: atom_id res chain seq x y z
N MET A 1 23.33 -2.75 -4.11
CA MET A 1 22.60 -2.08 -3.00
C MET A 1 21.37 -1.49 -3.65
N ASP A 2 20.16 -1.63 -3.09
CA ASP A 2 19.01 -1.00 -3.72
C ASP A 2 19.13 0.54 -3.62
N ASN A 3 18.58 1.25 -4.60
CA ASN A 3 18.72 2.71 -4.69
C ASN A 3 18.19 3.41 -3.45
N GLY A 4 17.06 2.98 -2.92
CA GLY A 4 16.47 3.54 -1.72
C GLY A 4 17.34 3.38 -0.47
N ALA A 5 18.02 2.24 -0.32
CA ALA A 5 18.97 2.03 0.78
C ALA A 5 20.17 2.98 0.68
N SER A 6 20.67 3.21 -0.54
CA SER A 6 21.77 4.16 -0.78
C SER A 6 21.35 5.60 -0.46
N SER A 7 20.18 6.02 -0.95
CA SER A 7 19.61 7.36 -0.67
C SER A 7 19.35 7.57 0.82
N TYR A 8 18.86 6.53 1.51
CA TYR A 8 18.62 6.60 2.95
C TYR A 8 19.93 6.73 3.76
N LEU A 9 20.98 6.00 3.40
CA LEU A 9 22.28 6.15 4.05
C LEU A 9 22.86 7.55 3.87
N ARG A 10 22.74 8.14 2.68
CA ARG A 10 23.17 9.53 2.44
C ARG A 10 22.37 10.51 3.31
N PHE A 11 21.06 10.32 3.40
CA PHE A 11 20.21 11.13 4.30
C PHE A 11 20.65 11.00 5.77
N LEU A 12 20.92 9.79 6.26
CA LEU A 12 21.44 9.59 7.62
C LEU A 12 22.77 10.29 7.87
N ASN A 13 23.59 10.44 6.84
CA ASN A 13 24.88 11.16 6.87
C ASN A 13 24.74 12.68 6.69
N GLY A 14 23.52 13.21 6.66
CA GLY A 14 23.23 14.64 6.59
C GLY A 14 22.99 15.18 5.18
N GLU A 15 22.91 14.34 4.16
CA GLU A 15 22.58 14.76 2.79
C GLU A 15 21.06 14.77 2.58
N GLU A 16 20.41 15.91 2.77
CA GLU A 16 18.96 16.11 2.59
C GLU A 16 18.45 15.62 1.22
N LYS A 17 19.27 15.69 0.19
CA LYS A 17 18.95 15.23 -1.16
C LYS A 17 18.57 13.73 -1.17
N GLY A 18 19.18 12.91 -0.31
CA GLY A 18 18.85 11.50 -0.19
C GLY A 18 17.40 11.29 0.25
N PHE A 19 16.87 12.13 1.13
CA PHE A 19 15.46 12.07 1.54
C PHE A 19 14.52 12.49 0.42
N VAL A 20 14.85 13.56 -0.32
CA VAL A 20 14.07 14.02 -1.48
C VAL A 20 13.95 12.92 -2.53
N GLU A 21 15.04 12.21 -2.82
CA GLU A 21 15.02 11.06 -3.75
C GLU A 21 14.08 9.95 -3.28
N ILE A 22 14.09 9.62 -1.98
CA ILE A 22 13.20 8.61 -1.40
C ILE A 22 11.73 9.02 -1.57
N VAL A 23 11.38 10.25 -1.23
CA VAL A 23 10.00 10.74 -1.37
C VAL A 23 9.59 10.72 -2.84
N THR A 24 10.42 11.22 -3.74
CA THR A 24 10.14 11.26 -5.17
C THR A 24 9.92 9.87 -5.77
N GLU A 25 10.70 8.87 -5.34
CA GLU A 25 10.65 7.52 -5.89
C GLU A 25 9.47 6.71 -5.34
N TYR A 26 9.12 6.88 -4.05
CA TYR A 26 8.21 5.93 -3.38
C TYR A 26 6.85 6.50 -3.01
N ARG A 27 6.63 7.84 -3.04
CA ARG A 27 5.42 8.45 -2.53
C ARG A 27 4.17 7.96 -3.25
N ASP A 28 4.14 8.02 -4.55
CA ASP A 28 2.94 7.71 -5.34
C ASP A 28 2.52 6.24 -5.18
N GLY A 29 3.49 5.32 -5.30
CA GLY A 29 3.22 3.90 -5.08
C GLY A 29 2.75 3.59 -3.66
N LEU A 30 3.33 4.27 -2.66
CA LEU A 30 2.93 4.11 -1.27
C LEU A 30 1.51 4.63 -1.04
N VAL A 31 1.15 5.81 -1.57
CA VAL A 31 -0.21 6.37 -1.50
C VAL A 31 -1.23 5.42 -2.10
N LEU A 32 -0.97 4.93 -3.33
CA LEU A 32 -1.87 3.98 -3.99
C LEU A 32 -2.00 2.65 -3.22
N PHE A 33 -0.92 2.16 -2.62
CA PHE A 33 -1.00 0.99 -1.76
C PHE A 33 -1.81 1.26 -0.48
N MET A 34 -1.63 2.42 0.15
CA MET A 34 -2.41 2.81 1.33
C MET A 34 -3.89 2.98 0.98
N SER A 35 -4.24 3.51 -0.21
CA SER A 35 -5.63 3.61 -0.65
C SER A 35 -6.32 2.25 -0.79
N ASN A 36 -5.60 1.21 -1.21
CA ASN A 36 -6.10 -0.17 -1.20
C ASN A 36 -6.36 -0.71 0.22
N ILE A 37 -5.74 -0.14 1.24
CA ILE A 37 -5.94 -0.55 2.63
C ILE A 37 -7.09 0.22 3.26
N THR A 38 -7.07 1.53 3.12
CA THR A 38 -8.03 2.45 3.77
C THR A 38 -9.37 2.49 3.05
N GLY A 39 -9.35 2.46 1.72
CA GLY A 39 -10.50 2.76 0.89
C GLY A 39 -10.73 4.27 0.70
N ASP A 40 -9.78 5.12 1.09
CA ASP A 40 -9.86 6.57 1.03
C ASP A 40 -8.51 7.16 0.61
N ILE A 41 -8.49 7.98 -0.44
CA ILE A 41 -7.26 8.53 -1.00
C ILE A 41 -6.65 9.59 -0.07
N HIS A 42 -7.47 10.42 0.56
CA HIS A 42 -6.98 11.47 1.46
C HIS A 42 -6.34 10.86 2.71
N MET A 43 -7.00 9.85 3.29
CA MET A 43 -6.40 9.08 4.39
C MET A 43 -5.12 8.36 3.95
N ALA A 44 -5.05 7.87 2.72
CA ALA A 44 -3.86 7.23 2.19
C ALA A 44 -2.70 8.22 2.04
N GLU A 45 -2.96 9.44 1.58
CA GLU A 45 -1.97 10.53 1.50
C GLU A 45 -1.46 10.90 2.90
N GLU A 46 -2.35 11.09 3.87
CA GLU A 46 -1.97 11.37 5.27
C GLU A 46 -1.06 10.27 5.85
N ILE A 47 -1.39 9.00 5.60
CA ILE A 47 -0.57 7.87 6.06
C ILE A 47 0.80 7.83 5.36
N ALA A 48 0.85 8.12 4.08
CA ALA A 48 2.11 8.20 3.36
C ALA A 48 2.97 9.34 3.90
N ASP A 49 2.41 10.52 4.11
CA ASP A 49 3.09 11.68 4.67
C ASP A 49 3.57 11.40 6.11
N GLU A 50 2.75 10.76 6.95
CA GLU A 50 3.17 10.31 8.29
C GLU A 50 4.32 9.30 8.22
N THR A 51 4.31 8.41 7.23
CA THR A 51 5.38 7.43 7.00
C THR A 51 6.71 8.13 6.70
N PHE A 52 6.71 9.11 5.80
CA PHE A 52 7.90 9.89 5.47
C PHE A 52 8.33 10.81 6.62
N LEU A 53 7.39 11.43 7.32
CA LEU A 53 7.67 12.24 8.50
C LEU A 53 8.36 11.41 9.59
N LYS A 54 7.87 10.21 9.84
CA LYS A 54 8.49 9.27 10.79
C LYS A 54 9.91 8.89 10.36
N LEU A 55 10.11 8.68 9.06
CA LEU A 55 11.43 8.40 8.50
C LEU A 55 12.39 9.58 8.71
N TYR A 56 11.92 10.79 8.44
CA TYR A 56 12.70 12.03 8.57
C TYR A 56 13.06 12.35 10.02
N MET A 57 12.06 12.34 10.92
CA MET A 57 12.23 12.78 12.31
C MET A 57 12.97 11.76 13.17
N ASN A 58 12.63 10.48 13.02
CA ASN A 58 13.14 9.44 13.91
C ASN A 58 14.40 8.75 13.37
N LYS A 59 14.68 8.91 12.07
CA LYS A 59 15.82 8.27 11.38
C LYS A 59 16.04 6.81 11.82
N PRO A 60 15.00 5.95 11.76
CA PRO A 60 15.08 4.61 12.30
C PRO A 60 16.11 3.75 11.57
N ASP A 61 16.80 2.88 12.30
CA ASP A 61 17.79 1.97 11.75
C ASP A 61 17.19 1.08 10.66
N PHE A 62 17.75 1.15 9.46
CA PHE A 62 17.47 0.23 8.38
C PHE A 62 18.43 -0.95 8.42
N LYS A 63 17.88 -2.15 8.67
CA LYS A 63 18.66 -3.38 8.60
C LYS A 63 18.42 -4.06 7.25
N PRO A 64 19.45 -4.33 6.44
CA PRO A 64 19.31 -4.79 5.05
C PRO A 64 18.90 -6.27 4.93
N LYS A 65 17.99 -6.74 5.78
CA LYS A 65 17.38 -8.08 5.67
C LYS A 65 16.40 -8.16 4.50
N TYR A 66 15.82 -7.02 4.13
CA TYR A 66 14.87 -6.83 3.03
C TYR A 66 15.31 -5.59 2.24
N THR A 67 14.69 -5.36 1.06
CA THR A 67 14.91 -4.10 0.34
C THR A 67 14.39 -2.91 1.14
N PHE A 68 14.94 -1.73 0.89
CA PHE A 68 14.46 -0.49 1.50
C PHE A 68 12.97 -0.28 1.22
N LYS A 69 12.54 -0.54 -0.01
CA LYS A 69 11.14 -0.45 -0.42
C LYS A 69 10.24 -1.36 0.43
N THR A 70 10.62 -2.62 0.64
CA THR A 70 9.88 -3.55 1.50
C THR A 70 9.75 -3.06 2.94
N TRP A 71 10.82 -2.50 3.47
CA TRP A 71 10.85 -1.93 4.81
C TRP A 71 9.94 -0.69 4.92
N LEU A 72 10.04 0.25 3.98
CA LEU A 72 9.20 1.46 3.91
C LEU A 72 7.71 1.13 3.85
N TYR A 73 7.31 0.23 2.94
CA TYR A 73 5.92 -0.23 2.81
C TYR A 73 5.42 -0.95 4.06
N THR A 74 6.29 -1.64 4.77
CA THR A 74 5.95 -2.26 6.06
C THR A 74 5.66 -1.21 7.12
N ILE A 75 6.43 -0.12 7.17
CA ILE A 75 6.18 1.02 8.08
C ILE A 75 4.82 1.65 7.78
N GLY A 76 4.56 2.02 6.52
CA GLY A 76 3.30 2.63 6.10
C GLY A 76 2.09 1.75 6.43
N ARG A 77 2.16 0.45 6.13
CA ARG A 77 1.09 -0.48 6.46
C ARG A 77 0.84 -0.59 7.98
N ASN A 78 1.87 -0.54 8.78
CA ASN A 78 1.71 -0.58 10.24
C ASN A 78 0.99 0.69 10.74
N ILE A 79 1.35 1.87 10.22
CA ILE A 79 0.67 3.14 10.51
C ILE A 79 -0.81 3.03 10.11
N ALA A 80 -1.11 2.59 8.88
CA ALA A 80 -2.47 2.40 8.40
C ALA A 80 -3.30 1.49 9.34
N ARG A 81 -2.74 0.35 9.73
CA ARG A 81 -3.42 -0.57 10.66
C ARG A 81 -3.70 0.05 12.02
N ASP A 82 -2.77 0.83 12.54
CA ASP A 82 -2.93 1.48 13.84
C ASP A 82 -4.00 2.56 13.78
N ILE A 83 -4.07 3.35 12.71
CA ILE A 83 -5.13 4.35 12.48
C ILE A 83 -6.49 3.67 12.37
N ILE A 84 -6.63 2.65 11.51
CA ILE A 84 -7.89 1.92 11.34
C ILE A 84 -8.35 1.28 12.67
N ARG A 85 -7.42 0.73 13.44
CA ARG A 85 -7.73 0.14 14.75
C ARG A 85 -8.24 1.19 15.74
N LYS A 86 -7.64 2.37 15.78
CA LYS A 86 -8.07 3.50 16.62
C LYS A 86 -9.47 3.97 16.23
N GLN A 87 -9.71 4.17 14.93
CA GLN A 87 -11.03 4.59 14.42
C GLN A 87 -12.12 3.58 14.79
N LYS A 88 -11.89 2.29 14.59
CA LYS A 88 -12.86 1.25 15.00
C LYS A 88 -13.15 1.30 16.50
N LYS A 89 -12.14 1.49 17.33
CA LYS A 89 -12.32 1.60 18.78
C LYS A 89 -13.14 2.82 19.17
N MET A 90 -12.95 3.95 18.50
CA MET A 90 -13.76 5.17 18.72
C MET A 90 -15.22 4.97 18.32
N ILE A 91 -15.48 4.33 17.17
CA ILE A 91 -16.84 4.02 16.70
C ILE A 91 -17.56 3.10 17.70
N PHE A 92 -16.87 2.09 18.24
CA PHE A 92 -17.47 1.21 19.26
C PHE A 92 -17.69 1.88 20.63
N SER A 93 -17.00 2.98 20.92
CA SER A 93 -17.17 3.72 22.19
C SER A 93 -18.19 4.85 22.10
N SER A 94 -18.53 5.31 20.91
CA SER A 94 -19.57 6.30 20.63
C SER A 94 -20.77 5.60 19.98
N LEU A 95 -21.79 5.28 20.79
CA LEU A 95 -23.03 4.61 20.33
C LEU A 95 -23.93 5.51 19.47
N ASP A 96 -23.51 6.71 19.07
CA ASP A 96 -24.40 7.70 18.46
C ASP A 96 -24.00 8.32 17.12
N ASP A 97 -22.87 7.95 16.50
CA ASP A 97 -22.54 8.50 15.19
C ASP A 97 -22.15 7.41 14.18
N TYR A 98 -23.06 7.16 13.24
CA TYR A 98 -22.81 6.42 12.00
C TYR A 98 -21.79 7.17 11.14
N TYR A 99 -20.51 6.92 11.34
CA TYR A 99 -19.51 7.26 10.34
C TYR A 99 -19.46 6.15 9.27
N TYR A 100 -20.07 6.43 8.14
CA TYR A 100 -19.93 5.67 6.92
C TYR A 100 -18.43 5.63 6.55
N ILE A 101 -17.83 4.45 6.58
CA ILE A 101 -16.60 4.20 5.84
C ILE A 101 -17.03 4.25 4.38
N SER A 102 -16.71 5.34 3.71
CA SER A 102 -17.03 5.52 2.29
C SER A 102 -16.39 4.39 1.48
N ASP A 103 -17.22 3.56 0.86
CA ASP A 103 -16.78 2.54 -0.08
C ASP A 103 -16.41 3.11 -1.46
N ASN A 104 -16.44 4.43 -1.63
CA ASN A 104 -16.18 5.12 -2.89
C ASN A 104 -14.83 5.83 -2.89
N VAL A 105 -13.77 5.09 -3.19
CA VAL A 105 -12.54 5.70 -3.70
C VAL A 105 -12.67 5.78 -5.21
N ASP A 106 -13.11 6.91 -5.70
CA ASP A 106 -12.76 7.34 -7.04
C ASP A 106 -11.30 7.77 -6.99
N ILE A 107 -10.42 6.88 -7.40
CA ILE A 107 -9.04 7.26 -7.70
C ILE A 107 -9.16 8.14 -8.93
N GLU A 108 -9.02 9.46 -8.74
CA GLU A 108 -9.11 10.42 -9.83
C GLU A 108 -8.28 9.93 -11.01
N SER A 109 -8.90 9.98 -12.18
CA SER A 109 -8.43 9.37 -13.44
C SER A 109 -7.05 9.85 -13.93
N ASP A 110 -6.44 10.82 -13.24
CA ASP A 110 -5.13 11.38 -13.61
C ASP A 110 -3.96 10.40 -13.46
N TYR A 111 -4.12 9.37 -12.61
CA TYR A 111 -3.10 8.31 -12.45
C TYR A 111 -3.29 7.14 -13.43
N ILE A 112 -4.45 7.04 -14.10
CA ILE A 112 -4.81 5.88 -14.92
C ILE A 112 -5.09 6.31 -16.36
N LYS A 113 -4.07 6.16 -17.23
CA LYS A 113 -4.07 6.73 -18.59
C LYS A 113 -4.66 5.85 -19.69
N SER A 114 -5.04 4.58 -19.42
CA SER A 114 -5.59 3.68 -20.46
C SER A 114 -6.91 3.04 -20.01
N GLU A 115 -7.80 2.74 -20.98
CA GLU A 115 -9.06 2.05 -20.71
C GLU A 115 -8.85 0.70 -19.99
N ASP A 116 -7.82 -0.07 -20.39
CA ASP A 116 -7.51 -1.35 -19.79
C ASP A 116 -7.08 -1.20 -18.32
N SER A 117 -6.31 -0.15 -18.01
CA SER A 117 -5.93 0.16 -16.62
C SER A 117 -7.14 0.56 -15.78
N GLN A 118 -8.08 1.34 -16.33
CA GLN A 118 -9.31 1.73 -15.63
C GLN A 118 -10.18 0.51 -15.31
N ARG A 119 -10.34 -0.40 -16.28
CA ARG A 119 -11.09 -1.65 -16.11
C ARG A 119 -10.44 -2.57 -15.08
N LEU A 120 -9.12 -2.74 -15.14
CA LEU A 120 -8.38 -3.51 -14.15
C LEU A 120 -8.55 -2.94 -12.73
N HIS A 121 -8.44 -1.61 -12.58
CA HIS A 121 -8.68 -0.96 -11.30
C HIS A 121 -10.11 -1.16 -10.80
N LYS A 122 -11.09 -1.07 -11.67
CA LYS A 122 -12.49 -1.32 -11.33
C LYS A 122 -12.70 -2.77 -10.86
N ALA A 123 -12.16 -3.75 -11.60
CA ALA A 123 -12.20 -5.15 -11.19
C ALA A 123 -11.51 -5.37 -9.84
N MET A 124 -10.36 -4.71 -9.59
CA MET A 124 -9.67 -4.79 -8.31
C MET A 124 -10.45 -4.17 -7.15
N LYS A 125 -11.24 -3.11 -7.37
CA LYS A 125 -12.12 -2.52 -6.35
C LYS A 125 -13.18 -3.52 -5.85
N ASN A 126 -13.66 -4.40 -6.72
CA ASN A 126 -14.68 -5.41 -6.38
C ASN A 126 -14.12 -6.61 -5.61
N LEU A 127 -12.79 -6.71 -5.50
CA LEU A 127 -12.15 -7.79 -4.77
C LEU A 127 -12.19 -7.55 -3.26
N LYS A 128 -12.04 -8.66 -2.51
CA LYS A 128 -11.74 -8.55 -1.07
C LYS A 128 -10.47 -7.74 -0.88
N LYS A 129 -10.44 -6.84 0.10
CA LYS A 129 -9.30 -5.93 0.37
C LYS A 129 -7.93 -6.64 0.39
N GLU A 130 -7.83 -7.81 1.02
CA GLU A 130 -6.57 -8.58 1.03
C GLU A 130 -6.14 -9.08 -0.36
N TYR A 131 -7.10 -9.38 -1.25
CA TYR A 131 -6.82 -9.81 -2.62
C TYR A 131 -6.28 -8.64 -3.45
N SER A 132 -6.94 -7.50 -3.38
CA SER A 132 -6.49 -6.27 -4.04
C SER A 132 -5.09 -5.87 -3.56
N GLN A 133 -4.84 -5.88 -2.25
CA GLN A 133 -3.53 -5.54 -1.67
C GLN A 133 -2.40 -6.44 -2.18
N VAL A 134 -2.59 -7.76 -2.17
CA VAL A 134 -1.52 -8.68 -2.61
C VAL A 134 -1.24 -8.56 -4.10
N LEU A 135 -2.29 -8.40 -4.92
CA LEU A 135 -2.13 -8.21 -6.36
C LEU A 135 -1.44 -6.88 -6.66
N TYR A 136 -1.81 -5.80 -5.97
CA TYR A 136 -1.16 -4.51 -6.10
C TYR A 136 0.35 -4.62 -5.83
N LEU A 137 0.74 -5.19 -4.70
CA LEU A 137 2.15 -5.36 -4.34
C LEU A 137 2.93 -6.15 -5.41
N LEU A 138 2.36 -7.22 -5.95
CA LEU A 138 3.07 -8.08 -6.89
C LEU A 138 3.13 -7.51 -8.30
N TYR A 139 2.04 -6.91 -8.80
CA TYR A 139 1.90 -6.55 -10.22
C TYR A 139 2.13 -5.07 -10.50
N PHE A 140 1.83 -4.19 -9.57
CA PHE A 140 2.06 -2.74 -9.75
C PHE A 140 3.38 -2.31 -9.10
N GLU A 141 3.69 -2.84 -7.94
CA GLU A 141 4.89 -2.50 -7.21
C GLU A 141 6.07 -3.47 -7.45
N ASN A 142 5.84 -4.55 -8.19
CA ASN A 142 6.84 -5.55 -8.56
C ASN A 142 7.54 -6.21 -7.35
N PHE A 143 6.84 -6.36 -6.23
CA PHE A 143 7.40 -7.08 -5.10
C PHE A 143 7.43 -8.59 -5.35
N ALA A 144 8.47 -9.26 -4.87
CA ALA A 144 8.46 -10.71 -4.78
C ALA A 144 7.45 -11.19 -3.72
N VAL A 145 6.95 -12.43 -3.85
CA VAL A 145 5.99 -13.01 -2.89
C VAL A 145 6.50 -12.98 -1.45
N ALA A 146 7.81 -13.12 -1.25
CA ALA A 146 8.43 -13.07 0.08
C ALA A 146 8.35 -11.66 0.70
N ASP A 147 8.53 -10.61 -0.11
CA ASP A 147 8.43 -9.22 0.32
C ASP A 147 6.97 -8.83 0.60
N ALA A 148 6.06 -9.21 -0.30
CA ALA A 148 4.62 -9.05 -0.07
C ALA A 148 4.16 -9.75 1.21
N ALA A 149 4.68 -10.95 1.50
CA ALA A 149 4.41 -11.66 2.75
C ALA A 149 4.85 -10.85 3.97
N LYS A 150 6.07 -10.28 3.91
CA LYS A 150 6.60 -9.41 4.97
C LYS A 150 5.74 -8.18 5.16
N ILE A 151 5.42 -7.46 4.08
CA ILE A 151 4.58 -6.26 4.11
C ILE A 151 3.20 -6.62 4.70
N MET A 152 2.57 -7.69 4.26
CA MET A 152 1.23 -8.10 4.71
C MET A 152 1.21 -8.77 6.10
N GLY A 153 2.36 -9.01 6.73
CA GLY A 153 2.45 -9.70 8.01
C GLY A 153 1.96 -11.15 7.96
N LYS A 154 2.21 -11.83 6.83
CA LYS A 154 1.86 -13.22 6.57
C LYS A 154 3.13 -14.05 6.33
N ASN A 155 3.04 -15.38 6.45
CA ASN A 155 4.13 -16.23 5.99
C ASN A 155 4.04 -16.48 4.48
N LYS A 156 5.14 -16.99 3.88
CA LYS A 156 5.23 -17.21 2.42
C LYS A 156 4.12 -18.14 1.90
N LYS A 157 3.79 -19.22 2.62
CA LYS A 157 2.76 -20.18 2.22
C LYS A 157 1.37 -19.53 2.23
N GLN A 158 1.03 -18.77 3.27
CA GLN A 158 -0.22 -18.01 3.35
C GLN A 158 -0.35 -17.02 2.21
N THR A 159 0.75 -16.31 1.89
CA THR A 159 0.76 -15.32 0.80
C THR A 159 0.63 -16.00 -0.56
N SER A 160 1.32 -17.12 -0.82
CA SER A 160 1.15 -17.86 -2.08
C SER A 160 -0.29 -18.34 -2.28
N ASN A 161 -0.93 -18.85 -1.24
CA ASN A 161 -2.34 -19.25 -1.28
C ASN A 161 -3.26 -18.04 -1.50
N LEU A 162 -2.95 -16.91 -0.89
CA LEU A 162 -3.70 -15.66 -1.07
C LEU A 162 -3.59 -15.19 -2.53
N VAL A 163 -2.40 -15.19 -3.11
CA VAL A 163 -2.16 -14.83 -4.51
C VAL A 163 -2.97 -15.72 -5.44
N PHE A 164 -2.96 -17.02 -5.24
CA PHE A 164 -3.74 -17.96 -6.06
C PHE A 164 -5.23 -17.63 -6.03
N ARG A 165 -5.80 -17.43 -4.84
CA ARG A 165 -7.21 -17.06 -4.68
C ARG A 165 -7.52 -15.68 -5.26
N ALA A 166 -6.63 -14.71 -5.08
CA ALA A 166 -6.79 -13.37 -5.59
C ALA A 166 -6.79 -13.34 -7.12
N LYS A 167 -5.91 -14.11 -7.77
CA LYS A 167 -5.89 -14.25 -9.23
C LYS A 167 -7.19 -14.83 -9.77
N ASN A 168 -7.68 -15.89 -9.16
CA ASN A 168 -8.94 -16.52 -9.57
C ASN A 168 -10.13 -15.57 -9.39
N ALA A 169 -10.15 -14.79 -8.29
CA ALA A 169 -11.19 -13.80 -8.06
C ALA A 169 -11.11 -12.65 -9.07
N LEU A 170 -9.90 -12.16 -9.39
CA LEU A 170 -9.71 -11.12 -10.39
C LEU A 170 -10.16 -11.60 -11.78
N LYS A 171 -9.78 -12.82 -12.16
CA LYS A 171 -10.22 -13.42 -13.42
C LYS A 171 -11.76 -13.44 -13.51
N ALA A 172 -12.43 -13.89 -12.46
CA ALA A 172 -13.89 -13.93 -12.43
C ALA A 172 -14.55 -12.54 -12.52
N GLU A 173 -13.92 -11.49 -11.94
CA GLU A 173 -14.42 -10.11 -12.07
C GLU A 173 -14.20 -9.56 -13.49
N LEU A 174 -13.05 -9.85 -14.11
CA LEU A 174 -12.77 -9.43 -15.48
C LEU A 174 -13.69 -10.13 -16.48
N GLU A 175 -13.98 -11.41 -16.31
CA GLU A 175 -14.93 -12.17 -17.16
C GLU A 175 -16.34 -11.58 -17.10
N LYS A 176 -16.80 -11.07 -15.94
CA LYS A 176 -18.08 -10.37 -15.82
C LYS A 176 -18.14 -9.07 -16.63
N GLU A 177 -17.00 -8.42 -16.82
CA GLU A 177 -16.88 -7.17 -17.60
C GLU A 177 -16.59 -7.41 -19.10
N GLY A 178 -16.62 -8.68 -19.56
CA GLY A 178 -16.51 -9.05 -20.99
C GLY A 178 -15.08 -9.30 -21.48
N TYR A 179 -14.15 -9.63 -20.58
CA TYR A 179 -12.84 -10.17 -20.97
C TYR A 179 -12.91 -11.70 -21.14
N GLU A 180 -12.65 -12.20 -22.35
CA GLU A 180 -12.36 -13.61 -22.58
C GLU A 180 -10.92 -13.99 -22.26
#